data_ca96494462f93bad886e94726a6e5d89
#
_entry.id   ca96494462f93bad886e94726a6e5d89
#
_cell.length_a   1.000
_cell.length_b   1.000
_cell.length_c   1.000
_cell.angle_alpha   90.00
_cell.angle_beta   90.00
_cell.angle_gamma   90.00
#
_symmetry.space_group_name_H-M   'P 1'
#
loop_
_entity.id
_entity.type
_entity.pdbx_description
1 polymer ?
#
loop_
_entity_poly.entity_id
_entity_poly.type
_entity_poly.pdbx_seq_one_letter_code
_entity_poly.pdbx_strand_id
1 'polypeptide(L)'
;MKADERTVMITDKVHAIWCRELQRDDISVDDNFFALGGQSVIMARIQWAFIEELDVEVPVDQMFLNPTVASISEYIESLGATTP
;
A
#
# COMPACT_ATOMS: atom_id res chain seq x y z
N MET A 1 3.41 15.44 19.14
CA MET A 1 4.50 14.77 18.49
C MET A 1 4.27 14.70 16.99
N LYS A 2 5.26 14.98 16.22
CA LYS A 2 5.03 14.99 14.80
C LYS A 2 5.08 13.58 14.23
N ALA A 3 4.43 13.40 13.10
CA ALA A 3 4.37 12.13 12.44
C ALA A 3 5.76 11.69 12.00
N ASP A 4 5.94 10.39 11.99
CA ASP A 4 7.17 9.80 11.50
C ASP A 4 7.25 10.03 10.00
N GLU A 5 8.35 10.64 9.55
CA GLU A 5 8.54 10.90 8.13
C GLU A 5 8.51 9.61 7.32
N ARG A 6 9.01 8.52 7.90
CA ARG A 6 8.99 7.22 7.24
C ARG A 6 7.57 6.77 6.96
N THR A 7 6.68 6.92 7.93
CA THR A 7 5.28 6.54 7.76
C THR A 7 4.63 7.36 6.68
N VAL A 8 4.88 8.67 6.66
CA VAL A 8 4.31 9.55 5.65
C VAL A 8 4.82 9.15 4.27
N MET A 9 6.13 8.86 4.15
CA MET A 9 6.70 8.48 2.88
C MET A 9 6.14 7.16 2.38
N ILE A 10 5.94 6.20 3.27
CA ILE A 10 5.39 4.91 2.88
C ILE A 10 3.96 5.09 2.41
N THR A 11 3.15 5.83 3.14
CA THR A 11 1.76 6.09 2.76
C THR A 11 1.69 6.77 1.40
N ASP A 12 2.54 7.76 1.16
CA ASP A 12 2.55 8.47 -0.11
C ASP A 12 2.92 7.54 -1.25
N LYS A 13 3.91 6.69 -1.04
CA LYS A 13 4.34 5.76 -2.09
C LYS A 13 3.28 4.70 -2.37
N VAL A 14 2.66 4.17 -1.33
CA VAL A 14 1.58 3.20 -1.49
C VAL A 14 0.42 3.84 -2.23
N HIS A 15 0.07 5.06 -1.86
CA HIS A 15 -1.01 5.78 -2.53
C HIS A 15 -0.70 5.97 -4.01
N ALA A 16 0.52 6.38 -4.33
CA ALA A 16 0.91 6.58 -5.72
C ALA A 16 0.86 5.28 -6.51
N ILE A 17 1.29 4.17 -5.90
CA ILE A 17 1.23 2.87 -6.55
C ILE A 17 -0.22 2.48 -6.83
N TRP A 18 -1.10 2.66 -5.84
CA TRP A 18 -2.51 2.35 -6.01
C TRP A 18 -3.14 3.17 -7.13
N CYS A 19 -2.87 4.48 -7.14
CA CYS A 19 -3.42 5.35 -8.18
C CYS A 19 -2.96 4.91 -9.56
N ARG A 20 -1.70 4.57 -9.67
CA ARG A 20 -1.13 4.16 -10.95
C ARG A 20 -1.73 2.83 -11.42
N GLU A 21 -1.78 1.85 -10.53
CA GLU A 21 -2.23 0.52 -10.94
C GLU A 21 -3.74 0.45 -11.12
N LEU A 22 -4.49 1.23 -10.35
CA LEU A 22 -5.95 1.30 -10.51
C LEU A 22 -6.36 2.34 -11.56
N GLN A 23 -5.40 3.11 -12.07
CA GLN A 23 -5.63 4.14 -13.10
C GLN A 23 -6.65 5.17 -12.63
N ARG A 24 -6.48 5.62 -11.39
CA ARG A 24 -7.34 6.64 -10.79
C ARG A 24 -6.46 7.60 -10.01
N ASP A 25 -6.90 8.86 -9.91
CA ASP A 25 -6.18 9.85 -9.12
C ASP A 25 -7.04 10.42 -7.99
N ASP A 26 -8.23 9.84 -7.79
CA ASP A 26 -9.18 10.31 -6.78
C ASP A 26 -9.29 9.37 -5.59
N ILE A 27 -8.24 8.60 -5.32
CA ILE A 27 -8.27 7.58 -4.27
C ILE A 27 -7.92 8.22 -2.93
N SER A 28 -8.80 8.01 -1.95
CA SER A 28 -8.52 8.37 -0.57
C SER A 28 -7.78 7.22 0.11
N VAL A 29 -6.99 7.54 1.14
CA VAL A 29 -6.26 6.51 1.88
C VAL A 29 -7.20 5.55 2.60
N ASP A 30 -8.45 5.92 2.78
CA ASP A 30 -9.43 5.06 3.44
C ASP A 30 -10.35 4.33 2.46
N ASP A 31 -10.15 4.51 1.17
CA ASP A 31 -10.96 3.83 0.18
C ASP A 31 -10.59 2.35 0.11
N ASN A 32 -11.62 1.50 0.00
CA ASN A 32 -11.43 0.07 -0.06
C ASN A 32 -11.02 -0.34 -1.48
N PHE A 33 -9.95 -1.14 -1.57
CA PHE A 33 -9.41 -1.59 -2.85
C PHE A 33 -10.49 -2.20 -3.75
N PHE A 34 -11.31 -3.07 -3.16
CA PHE A 34 -12.31 -3.79 -3.94
C PHE A 34 -13.44 -2.87 -4.36
N ALA A 35 -13.77 -1.89 -3.53
CA ALA A 35 -14.78 -0.90 -3.89
C ALA A 35 -14.32 -0.01 -5.03
N LEU A 36 -13.02 0.13 -5.20
CA LEU A 36 -12.45 0.93 -6.29
C LEU A 36 -12.35 0.15 -7.60
N GLY A 37 -12.85 -1.08 -7.63
CA GLY A 37 -12.75 -1.91 -8.80
C GLY A 37 -11.51 -2.77 -8.86
N GLY A 38 -10.83 -2.93 -7.74
CA GLY A 38 -9.62 -3.72 -7.68
C GLY A 38 -9.90 -5.19 -7.92
N GLN A 39 -9.00 -5.84 -8.64
CA GLN A 39 -9.09 -7.25 -8.97
C GLN A 39 -7.79 -7.92 -8.63
N SER A 40 -7.81 -9.25 -8.62
CA SER A 40 -6.65 -10.03 -8.24
C SER A 40 -5.41 -9.70 -9.07
N VAL A 41 -5.59 -9.46 -10.35
CA VAL A 41 -4.45 -9.18 -11.23
C VAL A 41 -3.84 -7.82 -10.87
N ILE A 42 -4.67 -6.86 -10.49
CA ILE A 42 -4.17 -5.56 -10.07
C ILE A 42 -3.46 -5.68 -8.73
N MET A 43 -4.02 -6.50 -7.84
CA MET A 43 -3.40 -6.74 -6.55
C MET A 43 -2.00 -7.35 -6.71
N ALA A 44 -1.86 -8.28 -7.64
CA ALA A 44 -0.56 -8.87 -7.91
C ALA A 44 0.44 -7.84 -8.44
N ARG A 45 -0.03 -6.93 -9.27
CA ARG A 45 0.83 -5.85 -9.77
C ARG A 45 1.27 -4.92 -8.64
N ILE A 46 0.36 -4.62 -7.73
CA ILE A 46 0.68 -3.78 -6.59
C ILE A 46 1.70 -4.48 -5.71
N GLN A 47 1.50 -5.78 -5.47
CA GLN A 47 2.45 -6.56 -4.69
C GLN A 47 3.84 -6.51 -5.31
N TRP A 48 3.91 -6.66 -6.62
CA TRP A 48 5.17 -6.61 -7.33
C TRP A 48 5.81 -5.22 -7.22
N ALA A 49 4.98 -4.17 -7.32
CA ALA A 49 5.48 -2.81 -7.20
C ALA A 49 6.04 -2.54 -5.79
N PHE A 50 5.43 -3.12 -4.76
CA PHE A 50 5.97 -2.99 -3.42
C PHE A 50 7.38 -3.58 -3.33
N ILE A 51 7.60 -4.71 -3.98
CA ILE A 51 8.92 -5.33 -3.99
C ILE A 51 9.92 -4.43 -4.70
N GLU A 52 9.55 -3.93 -5.87
CA GLU A 52 10.48 -3.16 -6.68
C GLU A 52 10.73 -1.76 -6.16
N GLU A 53 9.71 -1.12 -5.60
CA GLU A 53 9.80 0.28 -5.24
C GLU A 53 10.00 0.52 -3.76
N LEU A 54 9.57 -0.40 -2.92
CA LEU A 54 9.69 -0.26 -1.47
C LEU A 54 10.58 -1.32 -0.86
N ASP A 55 11.03 -2.27 -1.67
CA ASP A 55 11.86 -3.38 -1.19
C ASP A 55 11.15 -4.14 -0.07
N VAL A 56 9.84 -4.32 -0.22
CA VAL A 56 9.02 -4.98 0.77
C VAL A 56 8.20 -6.06 0.11
N GLU A 57 8.21 -7.25 0.68
CA GLU A 57 7.40 -8.35 0.20
C GLU A 57 6.16 -8.49 1.07
N VAL A 58 5.00 -8.16 0.52
CA VAL A 58 3.73 -8.21 1.24
C VAL A 58 2.96 -9.43 0.77
N PRO A 59 2.68 -10.39 1.67
CA PRO A 59 1.90 -11.56 1.27
C PRO A 59 0.51 -11.16 0.79
N VAL A 60 -0.02 -11.91 -0.17
CA VAL A 60 -1.31 -11.60 -0.77
C VAL A 60 -2.42 -11.58 0.28
N ASP A 61 -2.39 -12.53 1.22
CA ASP A 61 -3.41 -12.56 2.25
C ASP A 61 -3.42 -11.29 3.11
N GLN A 62 -2.25 -10.70 3.33
CA GLN A 62 -2.19 -9.43 4.06
C GLN A 62 -2.79 -8.29 3.24
N MET A 63 -2.69 -8.36 1.93
CA MET A 63 -3.31 -7.35 1.08
C MET A 63 -4.83 -7.47 1.12
N PHE A 64 -5.36 -8.68 1.24
CA PHE A 64 -6.79 -8.87 1.41
C PHE A 64 -7.28 -8.39 2.77
N LEU A 65 -6.47 -8.60 3.81
CA LEU A 65 -6.83 -8.18 5.16
C LEU A 65 -6.71 -6.68 5.36
N ASN A 66 -5.89 -6.03 4.55
CA ASN A 66 -5.63 -4.60 4.67
C ASN A 66 -5.91 -3.90 3.34
N PRO A 67 -7.20 -3.78 2.98
CA PRO A 67 -7.57 -3.34 1.63
C PRO A 67 -7.64 -1.84 1.44
N THR A 68 -7.02 -1.05 2.28
CA THR A 68 -6.94 0.40 2.10
C THR A 68 -5.49 0.85 2.10
N VAL A 69 -5.23 2.01 1.52
CA VAL A 69 -3.88 2.57 1.55
C VAL A 69 -3.40 2.71 2.99
N ALA A 70 -4.26 3.24 3.86
CA ALA A 70 -3.88 3.44 5.25
C ALA A 70 -3.51 2.13 5.94
N SER A 71 -4.35 1.10 5.79
CA SER A 71 -4.12 -0.15 6.51
C SER A 71 -2.91 -0.91 5.98
N ILE A 72 -2.74 -0.96 4.65
CA ILE A 72 -1.59 -1.68 4.11
C ILE A 72 -0.30 -0.92 4.38
N SER A 73 -0.37 0.42 4.45
CA SER A 73 0.80 1.21 4.81
C SER A 73 1.22 0.94 6.25
N GLU A 74 0.26 0.79 7.15
CA GLU A 74 0.58 0.44 8.54
C GLU A 74 1.23 -0.93 8.62
N TYR A 75 0.75 -1.88 7.84
CA TYR A 75 1.35 -3.20 7.81
C TYR A 75 2.80 -3.12 7.33
N ILE A 76 3.03 -2.38 6.23
CA ILE A 76 4.38 -2.21 5.70
C ILE A 76 5.27 -1.50 6.71
N GLU A 77 4.73 -0.49 7.39
CA GLU A 77 5.46 0.23 8.41
C GLU A 77 5.89 -0.71 9.54
N SER A 78 5.01 -1.64 9.90
CA SER A 78 5.34 -2.59 10.98
C SER A 78 6.50 -3.49 10.58
N LEU A 79 6.62 -3.82 9.29
CA LEU A 79 7.75 -4.61 8.80
C LEU A 79 9.02 -3.78 8.82
N GLY A 80 8.92 -2.52 8.41
CA GLY A 80 10.07 -1.63 8.39
C GLY A 80 10.55 -1.26 9.77
N ALA A 81 9.65 -1.30 10.75
CA ALA A 81 10.02 -0.95 12.13
C ALA A 81 11.04 -1.90 12.71
N THR A 82 11.18 -3.08 12.12
CA THR A 82 12.19 -4.04 12.58
C THR A 82 13.57 -3.73 12.04
N THR A 83 13.67 -2.80 11.13
CA THR A 83 14.93 -2.44 10.52
C THR A 83 15.64 -1.44 11.41
N PRO A 84 16.87 -1.72 11.78
CA PRO A 84 17.62 -0.80 12.63
C PRO A 84 17.81 0.55 11.99
#